data_b17f45fcac211a941bd03f704c8159a0
#
_entry.id   b17f45fcac211a941bd03f704c8159a0
#
_cell.length_a   1.000
_cell.length_b   1.000
_cell.length_c   1.000
_cell.angle_alpha   90.00
_cell.angle_beta   90.00
_cell.angle_gamma   90.00
#
_symmetry.space_group_name_H-M   'P 1'
#
loop_
_entity.id
_entity.type
_entity.pdbx_description
1 polymer ?
#
loop_
_entity_poly.entity_id
_entity_poly.type
_entity_poly.pdbx_seq_one_letter_code
_entity_poly.pdbx_strand_id
1 'polypeptide(L)'
;MRPHFLFPITESPPAEPKAEQRSFERTVHGFRLVDEYAWLKAENWREVMRDPLQLDPAIRAYLQAENDYCEYSLSDTKSLQETLFAEMKGRIKEDDSSVPDPDGPYTYYVRYRKEGQHQ
;
A
#
# COMPACT_ATOMS: atom_id res chain seq x y z
N MET A 1 -36.79 6.67 11.73
CA MET A 1 -36.67 5.23 11.99
C MET A 1 -35.53 4.73 11.14
N ARG A 2 -34.32 4.54 11.70
CA ARG A 2 -33.14 4.06 10.95
C ARG A 2 -33.03 2.55 11.15
N PRO A 3 -32.86 1.75 10.11
CA PRO A 3 -32.63 0.33 10.29
C PRO A 3 -31.22 0.12 10.86
N HIS A 4 -31.14 -0.36 12.10
CA HIS A 4 -29.93 -0.95 12.63
C HIS A 4 -29.70 -2.28 11.92
N PHE A 5 -28.81 -2.31 10.96
CA PHE A 5 -28.26 -3.57 10.46
C PHE A 5 -27.31 -4.11 11.55
N LEU A 6 -27.85 -4.97 12.37
CA LEU A 6 -27.08 -5.84 13.25
C LEU A 6 -26.46 -6.93 12.35
N PHE A 7 -25.21 -6.76 11.95
CA PHE A 7 -24.42 -7.89 11.51
C PHE A 7 -24.13 -8.75 12.73
N PRO A 8 -24.35 -10.08 12.67
CA PRO A 8 -23.90 -10.95 13.73
C PRO A 8 -22.36 -10.98 13.70
N ILE A 9 -21.71 -10.23 14.59
CA ILE A 9 -20.28 -10.38 14.86
C ILE A 9 -20.14 -11.67 15.66
N THR A 10 -20.04 -12.80 14.96
CA THR A 10 -19.81 -14.12 15.55
C THR A 10 -18.35 -14.56 15.46
N GLU A 11 -17.48 -13.75 14.88
CA GLU A 11 -16.04 -14.03 14.87
C GLU A 11 -15.33 -13.10 15.85
N SER A 12 -14.56 -13.71 16.74
CA SER A 12 -13.65 -12.96 17.60
C SER A 12 -12.66 -12.18 16.73
N PRO A 13 -12.28 -10.95 17.13
CA PRO A 13 -11.31 -10.18 16.36
C PRO A 13 -10.04 -11.00 16.15
N PRO A 14 -9.42 -10.93 14.95
CA PRO A 14 -8.16 -11.57 14.71
C PRO A 14 -7.13 -11.06 15.73
N ALA A 15 -6.28 -11.97 16.22
CA ALA A 15 -5.20 -11.58 17.12
C ALA A 15 -4.22 -10.67 16.39
N GLU A 16 -3.69 -9.68 17.10
CA GLU A 16 -2.62 -8.82 16.57
C GLU A 16 -1.44 -9.68 16.11
N PRO A 17 -1.03 -9.60 14.83
CA PRO A 17 0.09 -10.37 14.33
C PRO A 17 1.39 -9.95 15.01
N LYS A 18 2.26 -10.93 15.27
CA LYS A 18 3.59 -10.67 15.82
C LYS A 18 4.63 -11.36 14.96
N ALA A 19 5.57 -10.57 14.42
CA ALA A 19 6.69 -11.13 13.69
C ALA A 19 7.54 -12.01 14.63
N GLU A 20 7.92 -13.18 14.14
CA GLU A 20 8.84 -14.05 14.85
C GLU A 20 10.22 -13.39 14.93
N GLN A 21 10.82 -13.41 16.13
CA GLN A 21 12.19 -12.95 16.31
C GLN A 21 13.17 -14.05 15.90
N ARG A 22 13.99 -13.78 14.88
CA ARG A 22 15.05 -14.67 14.37
C ARG A 22 16.36 -13.90 14.38
N SER A 23 17.22 -14.17 15.35
CA SER A 23 18.49 -13.44 15.49
C SER A 23 19.34 -13.54 14.24
N PHE A 24 19.67 -12.39 13.67
CA PHE A 24 20.61 -12.23 12.57
C PHE A 24 21.69 -11.23 13.00
N GLU A 25 22.95 -11.63 12.85
CA GLU A 25 24.09 -10.81 13.25
C GLU A 25 24.96 -10.47 12.05
N ARG A 26 25.39 -9.22 11.98
CA ARG A 26 26.39 -8.77 11.01
C ARG A 26 27.38 -7.80 11.66
N THR A 27 28.61 -7.82 11.19
CA THR A 27 29.61 -6.84 11.60
C THR A 27 29.79 -5.81 10.48
N VAL A 28 29.65 -4.54 10.83
CA VAL A 28 29.83 -3.41 9.90
C VAL A 28 30.79 -2.43 10.56
N HIS A 29 31.90 -2.11 9.90
CA HIS A 29 32.94 -1.20 10.42
C HIS A 29 33.42 -1.55 11.84
N GLY A 30 33.50 -2.85 12.17
CA GLY A 30 33.91 -3.33 13.50
C GLY A 30 32.81 -3.34 14.56
N PHE A 31 31.62 -2.86 14.26
CA PHE A 31 30.46 -2.90 15.16
C PHE A 31 29.57 -4.11 14.87
N ARG A 32 29.20 -4.83 15.92
CA ARG A 32 28.24 -5.94 15.84
C ARG A 32 26.83 -5.36 15.86
N LEU A 33 26.07 -5.62 14.80
CA LEU A 33 24.67 -5.26 14.67
C LEU A 33 23.82 -6.53 14.75
N VAL A 34 22.80 -6.52 15.58
CA VAL A 34 21.82 -7.59 15.71
C VAL A 34 20.50 -7.09 15.16
N ASP A 35 19.89 -7.87 14.27
CA ASP A 35 18.56 -7.59 13.69
C ASP A 35 17.71 -8.87 13.79
N GLU A 36 16.71 -8.83 14.64
CA GLU A 36 15.81 -9.97 14.85
C GLU A 36 14.78 -10.15 13.73
N TYR A 37 14.61 -9.15 12.90
CA TYR A 37 13.61 -9.12 11.84
C TYR A 37 14.22 -9.09 10.43
N ALA A 38 15.51 -9.32 10.30
CA ALA A 38 16.21 -9.36 9.01
C ALA A 38 15.58 -10.35 8.01
N TRP A 39 14.93 -11.42 8.50
CA TRP A 39 14.26 -12.42 7.69
C TRP A 39 13.07 -11.89 6.90
N LEU A 40 12.47 -10.76 7.31
CA LEU A 40 11.38 -10.09 6.58
C LEU A 40 11.87 -9.42 5.29
N LYS A 41 13.18 -9.26 5.14
CA LYS A 41 13.77 -8.72 3.92
C LYS A 41 13.97 -9.86 2.91
N ALA A 42 13.19 -9.88 1.86
CA ALA A 42 13.39 -10.84 0.77
C ALA A 42 14.72 -10.54 0.04
N GLU A 43 15.67 -11.47 0.08
CA GLU A 43 16.94 -11.31 -0.64
C GLU A 43 16.72 -11.29 -2.15
N ASN A 44 15.75 -12.06 -2.63
CA ASN A 44 15.33 -12.13 -4.04
C ASN A 44 14.30 -11.05 -4.40
N TRP A 45 14.31 -9.89 -3.76
CA TRP A 45 13.30 -8.86 -3.94
C TRP A 45 13.08 -8.44 -5.40
N ARG A 46 14.12 -8.51 -6.27
CA ARG A 46 14.00 -8.18 -7.69
C ARG A 46 13.15 -9.17 -8.47
N GLU A 47 13.27 -10.46 -8.14
CA GLU A 47 12.43 -11.54 -8.68
C GLU A 47 11.01 -11.39 -8.17
N VAL A 48 10.85 -11.11 -6.87
CA VAL A 48 9.55 -10.87 -6.25
C VAL A 48 8.83 -9.67 -6.87
N MET A 49 9.54 -8.60 -7.21
CA MET A 49 8.97 -7.43 -7.91
C MET A 49 8.43 -7.78 -9.31
N ARG A 50 9.01 -8.78 -9.98
CA ARG A 50 8.56 -9.25 -11.30
C ARG A 50 7.46 -10.31 -11.18
N ASP A 51 7.60 -11.18 -10.19
CA ASP A 51 6.65 -12.25 -9.90
C ASP A 51 6.46 -12.38 -8.38
N PRO A 52 5.37 -11.84 -7.84
CA PRO A 52 5.08 -11.90 -6.40
C PRO A 52 4.96 -13.32 -5.84
N LEU A 53 4.79 -14.34 -6.69
CA LEU A 53 4.73 -15.74 -6.25
C LEU A 53 6.09 -16.26 -5.75
N GLN A 54 7.18 -15.58 -6.09
CA GLN A 54 8.54 -15.92 -5.65
C GLN A 54 8.85 -15.45 -4.23
N LEU A 55 7.92 -14.75 -3.57
CA LEU A 55 8.10 -14.34 -2.18
C LEU A 55 8.12 -15.55 -1.25
N ASP A 56 9.08 -15.55 -0.31
CA ASP A 56 9.17 -16.58 0.75
C ASP A 56 7.79 -16.79 1.43
N PRO A 57 7.36 -18.05 1.59
CA PRO A 57 6.05 -18.35 2.17
C PRO A 57 5.86 -17.83 3.60
N ALA A 58 6.92 -17.78 4.41
CA ALA A 58 6.83 -17.29 5.79
C ALA A 58 6.65 -15.76 5.81
N ILE A 59 7.35 -15.04 4.94
CA ILE A 59 7.16 -13.59 4.77
C ILE A 59 5.73 -13.31 4.28
N ARG A 60 5.28 -14.06 3.27
CA ARG A 60 3.92 -13.93 2.73
C ARG A 60 2.85 -14.15 3.80
N ALA A 61 3.00 -15.21 4.60
CA ALA A 61 2.04 -15.54 5.65
C ALA A 61 1.94 -14.42 6.69
N TYR A 62 3.08 -13.86 7.11
CA TYR A 62 3.11 -12.75 8.04
C TYR A 62 2.45 -11.49 7.46
N LEU A 63 2.79 -11.11 6.23
CA LEU A 63 2.19 -9.95 5.56
C LEU A 63 0.67 -10.12 5.36
N GLN A 64 0.22 -11.34 5.05
CA GLN A 64 -1.21 -11.61 4.93
C GLN A 64 -1.94 -11.43 6.26
N ALA A 65 -1.36 -11.95 7.37
CA ALA A 65 -1.93 -11.79 8.70
C ALA A 65 -2.03 -10.30 9.10
N GLU A 66 -1.02 -9.49 8.78
CA GLU A 66 -1.05 -8.03 9.01
C GLU A 66 -2.16 -7.34 8.18
N ASN A 67 -2.31 -7.73 6.92
CA ASN A 67 -3.36 -7.19 6.06
C ASN A 67 -4.76 -7.57 6.58
N ASP A 68 -4.97 -8.82 6.97
CA ASP A 68 -6.24 -9.30 7.50
C ASP A 68 -6.61 -8.57 8.79
N TYR A 69 -5.63 -8.36 9.67
CA TYR A 69 -5.82 -7.59 10.90
C TYR A 69 -6.14 -6.11 10.62
N CYS A 70 -5.43 -5.50 9.68
CA CYS A 70 -5.69 -4.13 9.23
C CYS A 70 -7.10 -3.98 8.62
N GLU A 71 -7.50 -4.89 7.72
CA GLU A 71 -8.83 -4.89 7.12
C GLU A 71 -9.94 -5.03 8.16
N TYR A 72 -9.75 -5.92 9.12
CA TYR A 72 -10.70 -6.08 10.22
C TYR A 72 -10.78 -4.80 11.06
N SER A 73 -9.64 -4.26 11.47
CA SER A 73 -9.56 -3.09 12.35
C SER A 73 -10.13 -1.80 11.73
N LEU A 74 -10.07 -1.70 10.40
CA LEU A 74 -10.58 -0.55 9.63
C LEU A 74 -11.94 -0.81 8.96
N SER A 75 -12.55 -1.96 9.23
CA SER A 75 -13.78 -2.38 8.53
C SER A 75 -14.96 -1.42 8.67
N ASP A 76 -15.10 -0.79 9.83
CA ASP A 76 -16.15 0.20 10.14
C ASP A 76 -15.94 1.55 9.42
N THR A 77 -14.71 1.81 8.94
CA THR A 77 -14.38 3.06 8.25
C THR A 77 -14.54 2.99 6.73
N LYS A 78 -14.87 1.84 6.14
CA LYS A 78 -14.95 1.65 4.67
C LYS A 78 -15.85 2.68 3.97
N SER A 79 -17.03 2.92 4.50
CA SER A 79 -17.96 3.90 3.93
C SER A 79 -17.40 5.33 3.98
N LEU A 80 -16.69 5.68 5.06
CA LEU A 80 -16.02 6.97 5.18
C LEU A 80 -14.86 7.08 4.18
N GLN A 81 -14.07 6.01 4.01
CA GLN A 81 -12.97 5.98 3.03
C GLN A 81 -13.48 6.20 1.61
N GLU A 82 -14.57 5.53 1.22
CA GLU A 82 -15.20 5.73 -0.09
C GLU A 82 -15.66 7.16 -0.30
N THR A 83 -16.29 7.76 0.70
CA THR A 83 -16.74 9.15 0.66
C THR A 83 -15.57 10.12 0.51
N LEU A 84 -14.52 9.96 1.32
CA LEU A 84 -13.32 10.79 1.27
C LEU A 84 -12.58 10.63 -0.06
N PHE A 85 -12.47 9.40 -0.56
CA PHE A 85 -11.84 9.15 -1.85
C PHE A 85 -12.58 9.83 -3.00
N ALA A 86 -13.91 9.71 -3.04
CA ALA A 86 -14.74 10.35 -4.04
C ALA A 86 -14.63 11.87 -3.97
N GLU A 87 -14.63 12.45 -2.77
CA GLU A 87 -14.47 13.89 -2.55
C GLU A 87 -13.09 14.38 -3.01
N MET A 88 -12.01 13.71 -2.63
CA MET A 88 -10.65 14.08 -3.04
C MET A 88 -10.46 13.94 -4.55
N LYS A 89 -10.94 12.86 -5.15
CA LYS A 89 -10.88 12.63 -6.59
C LYS A 89 -11.69 13.69 -7.34
N GLY A 90 -12.86 14.05 -6.84
CA GLY A 90 -13.72 15.07 -7.46
C GLY A 90 -13.13 16.48 -7.49
N ARG A 91 -12.10 16.75 -6.67
CA ARG A 91 -11.37 18.04 -6.69
C ARG A 91 -10.28 18.08 -7.76
N ILE A 92 -9.93 16.95 -8.36
CA ILE A 92 -8.89 16.85 -9.39
C ILE A 92 -9.55 17.03 -10.75
N LYS A 93 -9.10 18.02 -11.52
CA LYS A 93 -9.50 18.19 -12.90
C LYS A 93 -8.74 17.19 -13.77
N GLU A 94 -9.41 16.12 -14.20
CA GLU A 94 -8.79 15.02 -14.97
C GLU A 94 -8.44 15.44 -16.41
N ASP A 95 -9.20 16.33 -17.04
CA ASP A 95 -8.89 16.89 -18.37
C ASP A 95 -8.36 18.31 -18.21
N ASP A 96 -7.06 18.42 -18.14
CA ASP A 96 -6.38 19.70 -17.92
C ASP A 96 -5.16 19.85 -18.84
N SER A 97 -4.75 21.09 -19.05
CA SER A 97 -3.56 21.41 -19.83
C SER A 97 -2.75 22.52 -19.15
N SER A 98 -1.43 22.43 -19.26
CA SER A 98 -0.56 23.53 -18.87
C SER A 98 -0.78 24.76 -19.76
N VAL A 99 -0.30 25.90 -19.28
CA VAL A 99 -0.18 27.08 -20.13
C VAL A 99 0.82 26.79 -21.25
N PRO A 100 0.49 27.08 -22.52
CA PRO A 100 1.45 26.91 -23.61
C PRO A 100 2.67 27.82 -23.44
N ASP A 101 3.85 27.23 -23.60
CA ASP A 101 5.16 27.92 -23.49
C ASP A 101 5.82 28.00 -24.88
N PRO A 102 6.03 29.21 -25.44
CA PRO A 102 6.66 29.37 -26.74
C PRO A 102 8.16 29.17 -26.67
N ASP A 103 8.69 28.33 -27.57
CA ASP A 103 10.14 28.12 -27.74
C ASP A 103 10.48 28.08 -29.23
N GLY A 104 11.08 29.18 -29.73
CA GLY A 104 11.37 29.37 -31.16
C GLY A 104 10.10 29.37 -32.02
N PRO A 105 10.04 28.54 -33.09
CA PRO A 105 8.86 28.43 -33.94
C PRO A 105 7.74 27.53 -33.38
N TYR A 106 7.94 26.95 -32.21
CA TYR A 106 7.04 25.97 -31.58
C TYR A 106 6.46 26.48 -30.29
N THR A 107 5.34 25.87 -29.89
CA THR A 107 4.71 26.08 -28.59
C THR A 107 4.49 24.75 -27.93
N TYR A 108 4.99 24.60 -26.72
CA TYR A 108 4.94 23.36 -25.95
C TYR A 108 3.91 23.46 -24.84
N TYR A 109 3.14 22.41 -24.63
CA TYR A 109 2.24 22.29 -23.49
C TYR A 109 2.04 20.81 -23.12
N VAL A 110 1.66 20.58 -21.89
CA VAL A 110 1.30 19.26 -21.36
C VAL A 110 -0.21 19.17 -21.29
N ARG A 111 -0.77 18.07 -21.75
CA ARG A 111 -2.20 17.80 -21.63
C ARG A 111 -2.45 16.47 -20.97
N TYR A 112 -3.28 16.49 -19.93
CA TYR A 112 -3.83 15.30 -19.29
C TYR A 112 -5.17 14.96 -19.96
N ARG A 113 -5.40 13.67 -20.15
CA ARG A 113 -6.67 13.17 -20.70
C ARG A 113 -7.44 12.46 -19.60
N LYS A 114 -8.73 12.57 -19.62
CA LYS A 114 -9.58 11.77 -18.73
C LYS A 114 -9.25 10.28 -18.91
N GLU A 115 -9.06 9.59 -17.78
CA GLU A 115 -8.65 8.17 -17.73
C GLU A 115 -7.26 7.87 -18.32
N GLY A 116 -6.47 8.87 -18.67
CA GLY A 116 -5.08 8.71 -19.09
C GLY A 116 -4.15 8.51 -17.89
N GLN A 117 -3.25 7.53 -17.97
CA GLN A 117 -2.23 7.31 -16.92
C GLN A 117 -1.00 8.20 -17.10
N HIS A 118 -0.80 8.76 -18.28
CA HIS A 118 0.37 9.56 -18.64
C HIS A 118 -0.04 10.82 -19.41
N GLN A 119 0.89 11.78 -19.40
CA GLN A 119 0.82 13.03 -20.18
C GLN A 119 0.88 12.74 -21.68
#